data_557cbc7146f659d45d07da69f13492dc
#
_entry.id   557cbc7146f659d45d07da69f13492dc
#
_cell.length_a   1.000
_cell.length_b   1.000
_cell.length_c   1.000
_cell.angle_alpha   90.00
_cell.angle_beta   90.00
_cell.angle_gamma   90.00
#
_symmetry.space_group_name_H-M   'P 1'
#
loop_
_entity.id
_entity.type
_entity.pdbx_description
1 polymer ?
#
loop_
_entity_poly.entity_id
_entity_poly.type
_entity_poly.pdbx_seq_one_letter_code
_entity_poly.pdbx_strand_id
1 'polypeptide(L)'
;MIQKKMKSSQTRGRKPRMLMVVDGSNLAHRSYHKFKNLKANNGAGTGLVYGFLRIFGSYLVRFKPSHVVITFDTHKSKSSNFRNDLLEGYKAHRSKVSMDYEDFNKQLALLRRILRLLGVQMIIDNKGLGHESDDYIAWLVINHKGKSLIISSDKDFCQLLDKKVKIFNPSKETLVHNQTCREIMGYSAEE
;
A
#
# COMPACT_ATOMS: atom_id res chain seq x y z
N MET A 1 12.09 -59.69 16.14
CA MET A 1 11.04 -58.66 15.84
C MET A 1 11.37 -57.38 16.56
N ILE A 2 11.93 -56.40 15.84
CA ILE A 2 12.30 -55.08 16.40
C ILE A 2 11.37 -54.07 15.73
N GLN A 3 10.34 -53.64 16.47
CA GLN A 3 9.44 -52.55 16.02
C GLN A 3 10.15 -51.21 16.24
N LYS A 4 10.61 -50.59 15.14
CA LYS A 4 11.11 -49.21 15.10
C LYS A 4 9.92 -48.25 15.25
N LYS A 5 9.76 -47.64 16.44
CA LYS A 5 8.86 -46.51 16.64
C LYS A 5 9.36 -45.31 15.79
N MET A 6 8.71 -45.02 14.68
CA MET A 6 8.87 -43.77 13.98
C MET A 6 8.26 -42.65 14.84
N LYS A 7 9.14 -41.79 15.40
CA LYS A 7 8.73 -40.55 16.02
C LYS A 7 8.20 -39.66 14.94
N SER A 8 6.89 -39.35 14.98
CA SER A 8 6.27 -38.31 14.19
C SER A 8 6.94 -36.97 14.51
N SER A 9 7.65 -36.40 13.56
CA SER A 9 8.14 -35.02 13.67
C SER A 9 6.96 -34.09 13.77
N GLN A 10 6.72 -33.56 14.95
CA GLN A 10 5.79 -32.44 15.16
C GLN A 10 6.26 -31.29 14.26
N THR A 11 5.54 -31.03 13.19
CA THR A 11 5.67 -29.81 12.40
C THR A 11 5.33 -28.65 13.33
N ARG A 12 6.36 -27.94 13.79
CA ARG A 12 6.19 -26.66 14.50
C ARG A 12 5.23 -25.81 13.66
N GLY A 13 4.06 -25.52 14.19
CA GLY A 13 3.02 -24.77 13.51
C GLY A 13 3.60 -23.45 12.97
N ARG A 14 3.73 -23.34 11.65
CA ARG A 14 4.13 -22.09 11.00
C ARG A 14 3.09 -21.04 11.39
N LYS A 15 3.52 -19.99 12.10
CA LYS A 15 2.66 -18.81 12.35
C LYS A 15 2.02 -18.40 11.02
N PRO A 16 0.71 -18.10 10.99
CA PRO A 16 0.04 -17.69 9.75
C PRO A 16 0.80 -16.50 9.15
N ARG A 17 1.27 -16.66 7.92
CA ARG A 17 2.02 -15.63 7.22
C ARG A 17 1.08 -14.49 6.88
N MET A 18 1.37 -13.28 7.36
CA MET A 18 0.60 -12.08 7.07
C MET A 18 1.29 -11.30 5.94
N LEU A 19 0.56 -11.04 4.86
CA LEU A 19 0.96 -10.14 3.80
C LEU A 19 0.50 -8.72 4.15
N MET A 20 1.41 -7.76 4.16
CA MET A 20 1.09 -6.34 4.23
C MET A 20 1.27 -5.72 2.85
N VAL A 21 0.20 -5.17 2.30
CA VAL A 21 0.22 -4.45 1.02
C VAL A 21 0.02 -2.97 1.31
N VAL A 22 0.98 -2.16 0.88
CA VAL A 22 0.97 -0.72 1.13
C VAL A 22 0.65 0.01 -0.17
N ASP A 23 -0.38 0.83 -0.14
CA ASP A 23 -0.64 1.81 -1.18
C ASP A 23 0.42 2.92 -1.08
N GLY A 24 1.47 2.76 -1.88
CA GLY A 24 2.64 3.63 -1.84
C GLY A 24 2.33 5.02 -2.36
N SER A 25 1.43 5.15 -3.33
CA SER A 25 1.01 6.45 -3.86
C SER A 25 0.26 7.26 -2.80
N ASN A 26 -0.71 6.65 -2.11
CA ASN A 26 -1.47 7.28 -1.03
C ASN A 26 -0.54 7.71 0.12
N LEU A 27 0.34 6.80 0.55
CA LEU A 27 1.27 7.08 1.64
C LEU A 27 2.32 8.14 1.27
N ALA A 28 2.78 8.19 0.01
CA ALA A 28 3.72 9.20 -0.48
C ALA A 28 3.08 10.60 -0.49
N HIS A 29 1.86 10.74 -1.03
CA HIS A 29 1.12 12.01 -1.00
C HIS A 29 0.91 12.50 0.44
N ARG A 30 0.46 11.60 1.32
CA ARG A 30 0.28 11.92 2.74
C ARG A 30 1.58 12.41 3.40
N SER A 31 2.69 11.72 3.14
CA SER A 31 3.99 12.05 3.70
C SER A 31 4.49 13.41 3.20
N TYR A 32 4.35 13.66 1.91
CA TYR A 32 4.72 14.93 1.29
C TYR A 32 4.00 16.11 1.95
N HIS A 33 2.67 16.03 2.08
CA HIS A 33 1.88 17.10 2.67
C HIS A 33 2.15 17.29 4.16
N LYS A 34 2.29 16.20 4.91
CA LYS A 34 2.52 16.25 6.36
C LYS A 34 3.89 16.85 6.73
N PHE A 35 4.90 16.60 5.91
CA PHE A 35 6.29 16.97 6.17
C PHE A 35 6.87 17.94 5.13
N LYS A 36 6.03 18.70 4.42
CA LYS A 36 6.40 19.57 3.30
C LYS A 36 7.50 20.60 3.63
N ASN A 37 7.65 20.98 4.90
CA ASN A 37 8.61 21.98 5.34
C ASN A 37 10.01 21.40 5.62
N LEU A 38 10.17 20.06 5.61
CA LEU A 38 11.47 19.44 5.84
C LEU A 38 12.36 19.54 4.60
N LYS A 39 13.53 20.15 4.81
CA LYS A 39 14.55 20.34 3.78
C LYS A 39 15.91 19.88 4.30
N ALA A 40 16.75 19.44 3.38
CA ALA A 40 18.17 19.20 3.64
C ALA A 40 18.93 20.54 3.73
N ASN A 41 20.19 20.52 4.19
CA ASN A 41 21.03 21.71 4.33
C ASN A 41 21.25 22.47 2.99
N ASN A 42 21.14 21.77 1.87
CA ASN A 42 21.24 22.34 0.52
C ASN A 42 19.89 22.87 -0.02
N GLY A 43 18.85 22.93 0.81
CA GLY A 43 17.52 23.41 0.46
C GLY A 43 16.60 22.39 -0.24
N ALA A 44 17.10 21.21 -0.61
CA ALA A 44 16.29 20.19 -1.28
C ALA A 44 15.20 19.63 -0.34
N GLY A 45 13.99 19.43 -0.87
CA GLY A 45 12.89 18.82 -0.13
C GLY A 45 13.22 17.38 0.29
N THR A 46 12.92 17.02 1.54
CA THR A 46 13.16 15.68 2.10
C THR A 46 11.93 15.10 2.80
N GLY A 47 10.87 15.88 2.89
CA GLY A 47 9.69 15.56 3.70
C GLY A 47 8.97 14.30 3.28
N LEU A 48 8.84 14.03 1.96
CA LEU A 48 8.23 12.81 1.46
C LEU A 48 9.05 11.59 1.88
N VAL A 49 10.36 11.61 1.64
CA VAL A 49 11.24 10.46 1.93
C VAL A 49 11.26 10.17 3.43
N TYR A 50 11.51 11.21 4.24
CA TYR A 50 11.52 11.10 5.71
C TYR A 50 10.17 10.58 6.24
N GLY A 51 9.08 11.23 5.83
CA GLY A 51 7.74 10.90 6.31
C GLY A 51 7.33 9.49 5.95
N PHE A 52 7.58 9.10 4.69
CA PHE A 52 7.25 7.75 4.22
C PHE A 52 8.03 6.69 5.01
N LEU A 53 9.34 6.79 5.09
CA LEU A 53 10.18 5.81 5.78
C LEU A 53 9.84 5.72 7.28
N ARG A 54 9.60 6.86 7.94
CA ARG A 54 9.19 6.90 9.33
C ARG A 54 7.85 6.19 9.56
N ILE A 55 6.84 6.51 8.75
CA ILE A 55 5.50 5.94 8.89
C ILE A 55 5.54 4.44 8.52
N PHE A 56 6.18 4.09 7.41
CA PHE A 56 6.33 2.71 6.97
C PHE A 56 7.06 1.87 8.02
N GLY A 57 8.18 2.36 8.55
CA GLY A 57 8.91 1.70 9.62
C GLY A 57 8.05 1.45 10.87
N SER A 58 7.22 2.42 11.26
CA SER A 58 6.28 2.24 12.37
C SER A 58 5.27 1.11 12.13
N TYR A 59 4.81 0.94 10.88
CA TYR A 59 3.90 -0.15 10.53
C TYR A 59 4.58 -1.52 10.54
N LEU A 60 5.84 -1.60 10.11
CA LEU A 60 6.62 -2.84 10.23
C LEU A 60 6.75 -3.30 11.68
N VAL A 61 7.05 -2.37 12.59
CA VAL A 61 7.16 -2.65 14.03
C VAL A 61 5.80 -3.04 14.62
N ARG A 62 4.74 -2.31 14.27
CA ARG A 62 3.39 -2.49 14.81
C ARG A 62 2.76 -3.81 14.36
N PHE A 63 2.80 -4.10 13.06
CA PHE A 63 2.07 -5.22 12.47
C PHE A 63 2.91 -6.49 12.29
N LYS A 64 4.24 -6.37 12.29
CA LYS A 64 5.19 -7.48 12.14
C LYS A 64 4.83 -8.43 10.98
N PRO A 65 4.64 -7.91 9.76
CA PRO A 65 4.25 -8.72 8.61
C PRO A 65 5.32 -9.74 8.26
N SER A 66 4.92 -10.87 7.67
CA SER A 66 5.86 -11.86 7.13
C SER A 66 6.35 -11.48 5.74
N HIS A 67 5.53 -10.75 4.98
CA HIS A 67 5.83 -10.26 3.64
C HIS A 67 5.26 -8.86 3.49
N VAL A 68 5.97 -8.03 2.74
CA VAL A 68 5.54 -6.66 2.44
C VAL A 68 5.66 -6.42 0.94
N VAL A 69 4.64 -5.81 0.37
CA VAL A 69 4.65 -5.31 -1.01
C VAL A 69 4.14 -3.87 -0.99
N ILE A 70 4.81 -2.99 -1.71
CA ILE A 70 4.37 -1.60 -1.90
C ILE A 70 3.99 -1.42 -3.37
N THR A 71 2.82 -0.86 -3.64
CA THR A 71 2.37 -0.56 -5.00
C THR A 71 2.46 0.94 -5.26
N PHE A 72 2.85 1.32 -6.47
CA PHE A 72 2.89 2.72 -6.88
C PHE A 72 2.26 2.90 -8.25
N ASP A 73 1.47 3.95 -8.41
CA ASP A 73 1.01 4.40 -9.71
C ASP A 73 2.16 4.94 -10.56
N THR A 74 2.00 4.86 -11.88
CA THR A 74 2.90 5.51 -12.83
C THR A 74 2.17 6.65 -13.55
N HIS A 75 2.93 7.64 -14.00
CA HIS A 75 2.35 8.71 -14.83
C HIS A 75 1.80 8.18 -16.17
N LYS A 76 2.34 7.06 -16.66
CA LYS A 76 1.91 6.41 -17.91
C LYS A 76 0.55 5.72 -17.77
N SER A 77 0.22 5.17 -16.59
CA SER A 77 -1.09 4.56 -16.35
C SER A 77 -2.24 5.57 -16.48
N LYS A 78 -1.98 6.86 -16.22
CA LYS A 78 -2.99 7.93 -16.36
C LYS A 78 -3.36 8.26 -17.81
N SER A 79 -2.43 8.06 -18.76
CA SER A 79 -2.65 8.39 -20.18
C SER A 79 -3.13 7.19 -21.02
N SER A 80 -2.90 5.97 -20.55
CA SER A 80 -3.26 4.71 -21.26
C SER A 80 -4.26 3.85 -20.50
N ASN A 81 -4.94 4.43 -19.52
CA ASN A 81 -5.89 3.69 -18.70
C ASN A 81 -7.18 3.45 -19.50
N PHE A 82 -7.56 2.19 -19.70
CA PHE A 82 -8.81 1.80 -20.35
C PHE A 82 -10.06 2.49 -19.73
N ARG A 83 -9.96 2.96 -18.48
CA ARG A 83 -11.01 3.72 -17.81
C ARG A 83 -11.20 5.12 -18.43
N ASN A 84 -10.14 5.72 -19.02
CA ASN A 84 -10.26 6.98 -19.75
C ASN A 84 -10.99 6.77 -21.07
N ASP A 85 -10.87 5.58 -21.68
CA ASP A 85 -11.56 5.23 -22.93
C ASP A 85 -13.04 4.92 -22.68
N LEU A 86 -13.39 4.45 -21.47
CA LEU A 86 -14.77 4.14 -21.08
C LEU A 86 -15.53 5.32 -20.49
N LEU A 87 -14.82 6.27 -19.84
CA LEU A 87 -15.43 7.41 -19.13
C LEU A 87 -14.66 8.69 -19.47
N GLU A 88 -15.22 9.46 -20.36
CA GLU A 88 -14.71 10.79 -20.74
C GLU A 88 -14.62 11.68 -19.49
N GLY A 89 -13.43 12.21 -19.17
CA GLY A 89 -13.22 13.04 -17.98
C GLY A 89 -12.94 12.29 -16.67
N TYR A 90 -12.64 10.99 -16.70
CA TYR A 90 -12.26 10.24 -15.50
C TYR A 90 -11.16 10.94 -14.70
N LYS A 91 -11.44 11.26 -13.43
CA LYS A 91 -10.56 12.02 -12.52
C LYS A 91 -10.26 13.49 -12.90
N ALA A 92 -10.97 14.10 -13.89
CA ALA A 92 -10.76 15.50 -14.30
C ALA A 92 -11.06 16.51 -13.18
N HIS A 93 -11.94 16.17 -12.24
CA HIS A 93 -12.39 17.04 -11.15
C HIS A 93 -11.52 16.99 -9.88
N ARG A 94 -10.39 16.28 -9.88
CA ARG A 94 -9.49 16.33 -8.72
C ARG A 94 -8.89 17.73 -8.61
N SER A 95 -9.28 18.46 -7.55
CA SER A 95 -8.80 19.82 -7.25
C SER A 95 -7.27 19.82 -7.31
N LYS A 96 -6.71 20.74 -8.12
CA LYS A 96 -5.26 21.00 -8.16
C LYS A 96 -4.88 21.69 -6.85
N VAL A 97 -4.65 20.90 -5.80
CA VAL A 97 -3.91 21.40 -4.64
C VAL A 97 -2.56 21.85 -5.18
N SER A 98 -2.12 23.07 -4.81
CA SER A 98 -0.85 23.63 -5.24
C SER A 98 0.30 22.77 -4.67
N MET A 99 0.66 21.72 -5.37
CA MET A 99 1.76 20.82 -5.06
C MET A 99 2.88 21.08 -6.05
N ASP A 100 4.09 21.25 -5.53
CA ASP A 100 5.28 21.23 -6.38
C ASP A 100 5.52 19.81 -6.88
N TYR A 101 5.00 19.53 -8.07
CA TYR A 101 5.09 18.22 -8.71
C TYR A 101 6.51 17.84 -9.08
N GLU A 102 7.38 18.81 -9.35
CA GLU A 102 8.78 18.53 -9.67
C GLU A 102 9.52 18.04 -8.43
N ASP A 103 9.38 18.74 -7.29
CA ASP A 103 9.97 18.33 -6.01
C ASP A 103 9.38 17.00 -5.54
N PHE A 104 8.06 16.82 -5.64
CA PHE A 104 7.42 15.55 -5.31
C PHE A 104 8.00 14.38 -6.11
N ASN A 105 8.13 14.53 -7.42
CA ASN A 105 8.64 13.47 -8.29
C ASN A 105 10.11 13.16 -8.02
N LYS A 106 10.95 14.18 -7.75
CA LYS A 106 12.35 13.99 -7.34
C LYS A 106 12.44 13.17 -6.05
N GLN A 107 11.66 13.53 -5.03
CA GLN A 107 11.63 12.82 -3.76
C GLN A 107 11.06 11.40 -3.91
N LEU A 108 10.02 11.21 -4.73
CA LEU A 108 9.43 9.88 -5.00
C LEU A 108 10.42 8.96 -5.71
N ALA A 109 11.18 9.47 -6.66
CA ALA A 109 12.23 8.71 -7.35
C ALA A 109 13.33 8.27 -6.36
N LEU A 110 13.76 9.18 -5.47
CA LEU A 110 14.72 8.88 -4.41
C LEU A 110 14.16 7.83 -3.43
N LEU A 111 12.92 7.98 -2.98
CA LEU A 111 12.25 7.01 -2.13
C LEU A 111 12.24 5.60 -2.74
N ARG A 112 11.82 5.49 -4.00
CA ARG A 112 11.79 4.20 -4.73
C ARG A 112 13.18 3.57 -4.82
N ARG A 113 14.22 4.39 -5.01
CA ARG A 113 15.61 3.91 -5.01
C ARG A 113 16.01 3.38 -3.63
N ILE A 114 15.69 4.09 -2.56
CA ILE A 114 15.98 3.66 -1.18
C ILE A 114 15.25 2.35 -0.86
N LEU A 115 13.95 2.25 -1.15
CA LEU A 115 13.17 1.04 -0.91
C LEU A 115 13.74 -0.18 -1.65
N ARG A 116 14.23 0.01 -2.88
CA ARG A 116 14.90 -1.05 -3.65
C ARG A 116 16.21 -1.49 -2.97
N LEU A 117 17.02 -0.56 -2.49
CA LEU A 117 18.26 -0.87 -1.77
C LEU A 117 17.99 -1.59 -0.44
N LEU A 118 16.86 -1.31 0.20
CA LEU A 118 16.41 -2.01 1.41
C LEU A 118 15.79 -3.38 1.12
N GLY A 119 15.73 -3.83 -0.14
CA GLY A 119 15.14 -5.11 -0.53
C GLY A 119 13.61 -5.17 -0.43
N VAL A 120 12.93 -4.03 -0.34
CA VAL A 120 11.46 -3.98 -0.28
C VAL A 120 10.87 -4.29 -1.65
N GLN A 121 9.95 -5.24 -1.71
CA GLN A 121 9.25 -5.57 -2.95
C GLN A 121 8.31 -4.43 -3.35
N MET A 122 8.42 -3.99 -4.61
CA MET A 122 7.58 -2.93 -5.18
C MET A 122 6.93 -3.40 -6.47
N ILE A 123 5.68 -3.02 -6.68
CA ILE A 123 4.98 -3.16 -7.95
C ILE A 123 4.73 -1.76 -8.51
N ILE A 124 5.21 -1.56 -9.73
CA ILE A 124 5.08 -0.30 -10.48
C ILE A 124 4.76 -0.70 -11.91
N ASP A 125 3.68 -0.21 -12.48
CA ASP A 125 3.33 -0.52 -13.88
C ASP A 125 4.27 0.19 -14.88
N ASN A 126 5.51 -0.29 -14.97
CA ASN A 126 6.49 0.25 -15.90
C ASN A 126 6.23 -0.13 -17.36
N LYS A 127 5.36 -1.12 -17.61
CA LYS A 127 5.03 -1.60 -18.95
C LYS A 127 3.88 -0.85 -19.60
N GLY A 128 3.19 0.00 -18.85
CA GLY A 128 2.04 0.76 -19.35
C GLY A 128 0.86 -0.13 -19.72
N LEU A 129 0.63 -1.21 -18.94
CA LEU A 129 -0.49 -2.12 -19.14
C LEU A 129 -1.84 -1.47 -18.79
N GLY A 130 -1.82 -0.25 -18.29
CA GLY A 130 -3.02 0.50 -17.91
C GLY A 130 -3.59 0.14 -16.54
N HIS A 131 -2.89 -0.69 -15.77
CA HIS A 131 -3.31 -1.03 -14.41
C HIS A 131 -2.90 0.06 -13.41
N GLU A 132 -3.81 0.40 -12.52
CA GLU A 132 -3.53 1.30 -11.39
C GLU A 132 -3.00 0.50 -10.19
N SER A 133 -2.44 1.21 -9.20
CA SER A 133 -1.98 0.62 -7.92
C SER A 133 -3.06 -0.25 -7.27
N ASP A 134 -4.32 0.19 -7.36
CA ASP A 134 -5.49 -0.45 -6.75
C ASP A 134 -5.76 -1.85 -7.33
N ASP A 135 -5.57 -2.02 -8.64
CA ASP A 135 -5.74 -3.30 -9.33
C ASP A 135 -4.72 -4.32 -8.82
N TYR A 136 -3.47 -3.89 -8.62
CA TYR A 136 -2.43 -4.77 -8.06
C TYR A 136 -2.67 -5.10 -6.59
N ILE A 137 -3.16 -4.15 -5.78
CA ILE A 137 -3.52 -4.39 -4.39
C ILE A 137 -4.63 -5.44 -4.32
N ALA A 138 -5.70 -5.26 -5.10
CA ALA A 138 -6.80 -6.20 -5.16
C ALA A 138 -6.32 -7.60 -5.58
N TRP A 139 -5.53 -7.69 -6.64
CA TRP A 139 -5.00 -8.96 -7.12
C TRP A 139 -4.14 -9.68 -6.07
N LEU A 140 -3.26 -8.95 -5.38
CA LEU A 140 -2.40 -9.51 -4.34
C LEU A 140 -3.20 -10.09 -3.18
N VAL A 141 -4.19 -9.36 -2.66
CA VAL A 141 -4.96 -9.83 -1.49
C VAL A 141 -5.92 -10.96 -1.82
N ILE A 142 -6.56 -10.92 -2.99
CA ILE A 142 -7.47 -12.00 -3.46
C ILE A 142 -6.71 -13.31 -3.65
N ASN A 143 -5.50 -13.25 -4.22
CA ASN A 143 -4.70 -14.45 -4.50
C ASN A 143 -3.87 -14.92 -3.29
N HIS A 144 -3.78 -14.13 -2.20
CA HIS A 144 -3.04 -14.54 -1.02
C HIS A 144 -3.85 -15.50 -0.13
N LYS A 145 -3.29 -16.69 0.13
CA LYS A 145 -3.98 -17.73 0.94
C LYS A 145 -4.01 -17.42 2.44
N GLY A 146 -3.15 -16.53 2.92
CA GLY A 146 -3.02 -16.16 4.34
C GLY A 146 -3.85 -14.93 4.72
N LYS A 147 -3.50 -14.31 5.86
CA LYS A 147 -4.07 -13.02 6.28
C LYS A 147 -3.41 -11.90 5.50
N SER A 148 -4.19 -10.90 5.10
CA SER A 148 -3.71 -9.70 4.41
C SER A 148 -4.09 -8.44 5.18
N LEU A 149 -3.18 -7.45 5.16
CA LEU A 149 -3.39 -6.12 5.71
C LEU A 149 -3.10 -5.10 4.62
N ILE A 150 -4.11 -4.38 4.19
CA ILE A 150 -3.96 -3.24 3.27
C ILE A 150 -3.69 -1.99 4.07
N ILE A 151 -2.69 -1.21 3.69
CA ILE A 151 -2.40 0.11 4.27
C ILE A 151 -2.81 1.16 3.24
N SER A 152 -4.01 1.71 3.39
CA SER A 152 -4.53 2.81 2.56
C SER A 152 -5.63 3.57 3.27
N SER A 153 -5.82 4.85 2.92
CA SER A 153 -6.97 5.66 3.33
C SER A 153 -8.10 5.58 2.32
N ASP A 154 -7.89 4.90 1.20
CA ASP A 154 -8.91 4.77 0.17
C ASP A 154 -10.00 3.82 0.63
N LYS A 155 -11.22 4.32 0.52
CA LYS A 155 -12.43 3.61 0.94
C LYS A 155 -12.84 2.52 -0.05
N ASP A 156 -12.41 2.63 -1.30
CA ASP A 156 -12.77 1.67 -2.34
C ASP A 156 -12.22 0.26 -2.02
N PHE A 157 -11.18 0.17 -1.20
CA PHE A 157 -10.69 -1.13 -0.69
C PHE A 157 -11.63 -1.84 0.29
N CYS A 158 -12.68 -1.18 0.78
CA CYS A 158 -13.66 -1.84 1.65
C CYS A 158 -14.33 -3.05 0.99
N GLN A 159 -14.49 -3.03 -0.33
CA GLN A 159 -14.99 -4.17 -1.10
C GLN A 159 -14.11 -5.44 -1.02
N LEU A 160 -12.87 -5.32 -0.56
CA LEU A 160 -11.94 -6.43 -0.39
C LEU A 160 -11.95 -7.02 1.03
N LEU A 161 -12.72 -6.41 1.95
CA LEU A 161 -12.77 -6.86 3.34
C LEU A 161 -13.44 -8.23 3.47
N ASP A 162 -12.75 -9.14 4.16
CA ASP A 162 -13.30 -10.44 4.53
C ASP A 162 -12.72 -10.90 5.88
N LYS A 163 -12.89 -12.20 6.21
CA LYS A 163 -12.33 -12.78 7.44
C LYS A 163 -10.80 -12.78 7.50
N LYS A 164 -10.12 -12.66 6.34
CA LYS A 164 -8.65 -12.69 6.21
C LYS A 164 -8.07 -11.34 5.87
N VAL A 165 -8.84 -10.46 5.22
CA VAL A 165 -8.39 -9.14 4.75
C VAL A 165 -8.86 -8.07 5.71
N LYS A 166 -7.93 -7.22 6.14
CA LYS A 166 -8.18 -6.03 6.95
C LYS A 166 -7.53 -4.83 6.28
N ILE A 167 -8.05 -3.64 6.56
CA ILE A 167 -7.45 -2.37 6.13
C ILE A 167 -6.97 -1.62 7.36
N PHE A 168 -5.79 -1.03 7.29
CA PHE A 168 -5.38 0.01 8.23
C PHE A 168 -5.46 1.36 7.53
N ASN A 169 -6.31 2.23 8.05
CA ASN A 169 -6.46 3.59 7.55
C ASN A 169 -5.42 4.52 8.20
N PRO A 170 -4.38 4.97 7.46
CA PRO A 170 -3.33 5.81 8.02
C PRO A 170 -3.83 7.20 8.42
N SER A 171 -4.95 7.68 7.87
CA SER A 171 -5.48 9.00 8.18
C SER A 171 -6.21 9.03 9.52
N LYS A 172 -6.93 7.96 9.83
CA LYS A 172 -7.66 7.79 11.08
C LYS A 172 -6.90 6.96 12.11
N GLU A 173 -5.74 6.40 11.74
CA GLU A 173 -4.91 5.48 12.55
C GLU A 173 -5.68 4.28 13.08
N THR A 174 -6.67 3.81 12.33
CA THR A 174 -7.64 2.81 12.76
C THR A 174 -7.61 1.59 11.85
N LEU A 175 -7.75 0.41 12.49
CA LEU A 175 -7.90 -0.86 11.78
C LEU A 175 -9.37 -1.04 11.40
N VAL A 176 -9.62 -1.22 10.11
CA VAL A 176 -10.95 -1.45 9.53
C VAL A 176 -11.09 -2.93 9.21
N HIS A 177 -12.20 -3.50 9.60
CA HIS A 177 -12.62 -4.84 9.25
C HIS A 177 -14.12 -4.82 8.92
N ASN A 178 -14.68 -5.90 8.41
CA ASN A 178 -16.03 -5.92 7.87
C ASN A 178 -17.10 -5.32 8.83
N GLN A 179 -17.01 -5.63 10.13
CA GLN A 179 -17.96 -5.14 11.13
C GLN A 179 -17.86 -3.63 11.40
N THR A 180 -16.68 -3.02 11.22
CA THR A 180 -16.43 -1.60 11.52
C THR A 180 -16.33 -0.73 10.27
N CYS A 181 -16.46 -1.32 9.07
CA CYS A 181 -16.30 -0.61 7.81
C CYS A 181 -17.29 0.56 7.73
N ARG A 182 -18.57 0.32 7.99
CA ARG A 182 -19.62 1.34 7.89
C ARG A 182 -19.38 2.51 8.82
N GLU A 183 -18.96 2.26 10.06
CA GLU A 183 -18.70 3.31 11.06
C GLU A 183 -17.47 4.16 10.69
N ILE A 184 -16.42 3.52 10.16
CA ILE A 184 -15.12 4.15 9.93
C ILE A 184 -15.05 4.77 8.53
N MET A 185 -15.62 4.12 7.53
CA MET A 185 -15.47 4.49 6.12
C MET A 185 -16.74 5.13 5.55
N GLY A 186 -17.89 4.96 6.19
CA GLY A 186 -19.17 5.55 5.81
C GLY A 186 -20.06 4.68 4.94
N TYR A 187 -19.63 3.44 4.61
CA TYR A 187 -20.42 2.43 3.88
C TYR A 187 -19.98 1.01 4.22
N SER A 188 -20.79 0.01 3.88
CA SER A 188 -20.50 -1.40 4.14
C SER A 188 -19.70 -2.03 2.99
N ALA A 189 -19.10 -3.20 3.25
CA ALA A 189 -18.39 -3.97 2.22
C ALA A 189 -19.36 -4.64 1.22
N GLU A 190 -20.66 -4.62 1.50
CA GLU A 190 -21.73 -5.22 0.68
C GLU A 190 -22.41 -4.17 -0.23
N GLU A 191 -22.18 -2.88 0.00
CA GLU A 191 -22.60 -1.76 -0.84
C GLU A 191 -21.57 -1.43 -1.91
#